data_adf5fe7daa1b0e6868ec41883cc7c34c
#
_entry.id   adf5fe7daa1b0e6868ec41883cc7c34c
#
_cell.length_a   1.000
_cell.length_b   1.000
_cell.length_c   1.000
_cell.angle_alpha   90.00
_cell.angle_beta   90.00
_cell.angle_gamma   90.00
#
_symmetry.space_group_name_H-M   'P 1'
#
loop_
_entity.id
_entity.type
_entity.pdbx_description
1 polymer ?
#
loop_
_entity_poly.entity_id
_entity_poly.type
_entity_poly.pdbx_seq_one_letter_code
_entity_poly.pdbx_strand_id
1 'polypeptide(L)'
;MDEVEIISSGEGFINIEDFEQKEKISLEDVNEVYNVCDKKSGITYSAKTLKENIEYSSQEDEEKIAKEVGVLSKLDHPTIQKFIGYSCINFDHKRRPVIINESIPDLTLKDVLDNERKGIKNPKWNATKKLINIFGIASAMLYLHSKNIPHCDLTPKNIHLDQNLFPHVCEIGYYTKFKNLKSVSSVSFHGIKNLPIYLAPEVLMSGKHTKAGDVYSFALIVYEIVTNEVPFKNIKSFQQLLNEMRIDSKKPPFKKPIHVVYFELINRCWMHNPEKRLTFKEIVNRLKNNKDFLTNDVDENEYRAYIRMIEEKT
;
A
#
# COMPACT_ATOMS: atom_id res chain seq x y z
N MET A 1 -3.22 6.75 -41.16
CA MET A 1 -3.68 6.37 -39.78
C MET A 1 -3.06 5.02 -39.55
N ASP A 2 -1.88 5.04 -38.94
CA ASP A 2 -1.17 3.80 -38.61
C ASP A 2 -1.94 3.11 -37.50
N GLU A 3 -2.46 1.92 -37.78
CA GLU A 3 -2.97 1.02 -36.75
C GLU A 3 -1.78 0.63 -35.87
N VAL A 4 -1.62 1.33 -34.75
CA VAL A 4 -0.65 0.94 -33.73
C VAL A 4 -1.16 -0.37 -33.13
N GLU A 5 -0.44 -1.46 -33.37
CA GLU A 5 -0.73 -2.78 -32.78
C GLU A 5 -0.90 -2.62 -31.27
N ILE A 6 -2.10 -2.87 -30.76
CA ILE A 6 -2.36 -2.90 -29.33
C ILE A 6 -1.67 -4.15 -28.79
N ILE A 7 -0.78 -3.98 -27.81
CA ILE A 7 -0.18 -5.11 -27.11
C ILE A 7 -1.31 -5.77 -26.30
N SER A 8 -1.96 -6.77 -26.90
CA SER A 8 -3.14 -7.46 -26.34
C SER A 8 -2.86 -8.90 -25.90
N SER A 9 -1.58 -9.30 -25.85
CA SER A 9 -1.21 -10.66 -25.51
C SER A 9 -0.02 -10.69 -24.55
N GLY A 10 -0.08 -11.57 -23.56
CA GLY A 10 0.97 -11.77 -22.56
C GLY A 10 0.40 -12.28 -21.24
N GLU A 11 1.30 -12.63 -20.33
CA GLU A 11 0.92 -13.08 -18.98
C GLU A 11 0.18 -11.95 -18.24
N GLY A 12 -1.03 -12.22 -17.72
CA GLY A 12 -1.85 -11.24 -17.02
C GLY A 12 -2.80 -10.41 -17.89
N PHE A 13 -2.78 -10.54 -19.23
CA PHE A 13 -3.75 -9.89 -20.09
C PHE A 13 -5.09 -10.60 -20.06
N ILE A 14 -6.18 -9.82 -20.05
CA ILE A 14 -7.56 -10.31 -20.07
C ILE A 14 -8.34 -9.64 -21.21
N ASN A 15 -9.39 -10.32 -21.66
CA ASN A 15 -10.40 -9.69 -22.51
C ASN A 15 -11.38 -8.94 -21.62
N ILE A 16 -11.50 -7.62 -21.77
CA ILE A 16 -12.42 -6.80 -20.98
C ILE A 16 -13.88 -7.19 -21.18
N GLU A 17 -14.21 -7.76 -22.34
CA GLU A 17 -15.55 -8.25 -22.67
C GLU A 17 -16.00 -9.44 -21.81
N ASP A 18 -15.08 -10.15 -21.18
CA ASP A 18 -15.41 -11.24 -20.26
C ASP A 18 -15.97 -10.70 -18.93
N PHE A 19 -15.89 -9.39 -18.70
CA PHE A 19 -16.34 -8.73 -17.48
C PHE A 19 -17.50 -7.76 -17.75
N GLU A 20 -18.42 -7.68 -16.80
CA GLU A 20 -19.50 -6.70 -16.78
C GLU A 20 -19.22 -5.64 -15.73
N GLN A 21 -19.14 -4.38 -16.17
CA GLN A 21 -18.98 -3.24 -15.25
C GLN A 21 -20.27 -3.04 -14.45
N LYS A 22 -20.12 -2.89 -13.14
CA LYS A 22 -21.19 -2.61 -12.18
C LYS A 22 -21.03 -1.18 -11.61
N GLU A 23 -21.47 -0.99 -10.39
CA GLU A 23 -21.42 0.31 -9.72
C GLU A 23 -19.97 0.80 -9.48
N LYS A 24 -19.82 2.12 -9.51
CA LYS A 24 -18.59 2.80 -9.09
C LYS A 24 -18.48 2.72 -7.57
N ILE A 25 -17.33 2.21 -7.08
CA ILE A 25 -17.05 2.07 -5.65
C ILE A 25 -16.44 3.34 -5.10
N SER A 26 -15.41 3.86 -5.78
CA SER A 26 -14.68 5.03 -5.29
C SER A 26 -14.14 5.90 -6.42
N LEU A 27 -13.80 7.14 -6.06
CA LEU A 27 -13.18 8.13 -6.92
C LEU A 27 -11.87 8.56 -6.25
N GLU A 28 -10.76 8.08 -6.79
CA GLU A 28 -9.43 8.48 -6.35
C GLU A 28 -8.94 9.73 -7.10
N ASP A 29 -7.76 10.26 -6.76
CA ASP A 29 -7.23 11.46 -7.40
C ASP A 29 -7.09 11.32 -8.93
N VAL A 30 -6.60 10.17 -9.40
CA VAL A 30 -6.32 9.92 -10.83
C VAL A 30 -7.10 8.74 -11.41
N ASN A 31 -7.75 7.92 -10.58
CA ASN A 31 -8.47 6.73 -11.02
C ASN A 31 -9.93 6.74 -10.60
N GLU A 32 -10.66 5.87 -11.26
CA GLU A 32 -11.99 5.43 -10.90
C GLU A 32 -11.95 3.93 -10.61
N VAL A 33 -12.65 3.52 -9.56
CA VAL A 33 -12.73 2.12 -9.14
C VAL A 33 -14.18 1.65 -9.26
N TYR A 34 -14.37 0.50 -9.91
CA TYR A 34 -15.68 -0.10 -10.17
C TYR A 34 -15.71 -1.53 -9.64
N ASN A 35 -16.89 -1.98 -9.20
CA ASN A 35 -17.15 -3.40 -9.15
C ASN A 35 -17.33 -3.93 -10.56
N VAL A 36 -16.77 -5.10 -10.83
CA VAL A 36 -16.95 -5.81 -12.11
C VAL A 36 -17.26 -7.28 -11.83
N CYS A 37 -18.11 -7.86 -12.65
CA CYS A 37 -18.49 -9.27 -12.54
C CYS A 37 -17.91 -10.05 -13.72
N ASP A 38 -17.17 -11.11 -13.45
CA ASP A 38 -16.77 -12.09 -14.47
C ASP A 38 -18.02 -12.82 -14.97
N LYS A 39 -18.33 -12.70 -16.25
CA LYS A 39 -19.53 -13.26 -16.88
C LYS A 39 -19.58 -14.79 -16.84
N LYS A 40 -18.43 -15.46 -16.75
CA LYS A 40 -18.36 -16.94 -16.74
C LYS A 40 -18.54 -17.51 -15.34
N SER A 41 -17.83 -16.93 -14.34
CA SER A 41 -17.84 -17.45 -12.97
C SER A 41 -18.87 -16.78 -12.07
N GLY A 42 -19.37 -15.59 -12.44
CA GLY A 42 -20.23 -14.76 -11.59
C GLY A 42 -19.49 -14.11 -10.42
N ILE A 43 -18.16 -14.24 -10.35
CA ILE A 43 -17.35 -13.67 -9.25
C ILE A 43 -17.20 -12.17 -9.46
N THR A 44 -17.35 -11.43 -8.36
CA THR A 44 -17.14 -9.98 -8.36
C THR A 44 -15.68 -9.64 -8.02
N TYR A 45 -15.11 -8.73 -8.80
CA TYR A 45 -13.77 -8.17 -8.66
C TYR A 45 -13.81 -6.64 -8.56
N SER A 46 -12.69 -6.00 -8.26
CA SER A 46 -12.52 -4.56 -8.38
C SER A 46 -11.72 -4.22 -9.62
N ALA A 47 -12.23 -3.29 -10.44
CA ALA A 47 -11.56 -2.79 -11.63
C ALA A 47 -11.16 -1.34 -11.43
N LYS A 48 -9.90 -1.03 -11.71
CA LYS A 48 -9.33 0.30 -11.60
C LYS A 48 -8.93 0.83 -12.96
N THR A 49 -9.43 1.99 -13.34
CA THR A 49 -9.11 2.66 -14.61
C THR A 49 -8.74 4.12 -14.40
N LEU A 50 -7.95 4.69 -15.31
CA LEU A 50 -7.61 6.11 -15.30
C LEU A 50 -8.83 6.97 -15.63
N LYS A 51 -8.97 8.13 -14.96
CA LYS A 51 -9.99 9.12 -15.29
C LYS A 51 -9.83 9.65 -16.71
N GLU A 52 -10.93 10.09 -17.31
CA GLU A 52 -10.95 10.59 -18.70
C GLU A 52 -10.04 11.79 -18.95
N ASN A 53 -9.83 12.64 -17.97
CA ASN A 53 -8.98 13.82 -18.07
C ASN A 53 -7.47 13.53 -17.93
N ILE A 54 -7.09 12.26 -17.73
CA ILE A 54 -5.69 11.85 -17.67
C ILE A 54 -5.26 11.39 -19.06
N GLU A 55 -4.28 12.07 -19.64
CA GLU A 55 -3.69 11.68 -20.93
C GLU A 55 -2.91 10.37 -20.77
N TYR A 56 -3.26 9.42 -21.62
CA TYR A 56 -2.60 8.13 -21.76
C TYR A 56 -2.54 7.81 -23.25
N SER A 57 -1.40 7.98 -23.89
CA SER A 57 -1.33 7.93 -25.34
C SER A 57 0.00 7.50 -25.94
N SER A 58 1.04 7.20 -25.15
CA SER A 58 2.32 6.79 -25.70
C SER A 58 2.52 5.28 -25.66
N GLN A 59 3.13 4.73 -26.70
CA GLN A 59 3.55 3.33 -26.74
C GLN A 59 4.52 3.01 -25.58
N GLU A 60 5.36 3.97 -25.20
CA GLU A 60 6.27 3.84 -24.05
C GLU A 60 5.53 3.62 -22.72
N ASP A 61 4.36 4.24 -22.54
CA ASP A 61 3.53 4.08 -21.37
C ASP A 61 2.93 2.67 -21.30
N GLU A 62 2.48 2.16 -22.45
CA GLU A 62 1.95 0.78 -22.53
C GLU A 62 3.02 -0.27 -22.24
N GLU A 63 4.21 -0.12 -22.80
CA GLU A 63 5.32 -1.04 -22.53
C GLU A 63 5.72 -1.04 -21.05
N LYS A 64 5.71 0.12 -20.41
CA LYS A 64 5.97 0.23 -18.96
C LYS A 64 4.92 -0.50 -18.15
N ILE A 65 3.64 -0.32 -18.50
CA ILE A 65 2.54 -1.00 -17.80
C ILE A 65 2.59 -2.51 -18.04
N ALA A 66 2.81 -2.95 -19.27
CA ALA A 66 2.89 -4.37 -19.59
C ALA A 66 4.01 -5.07 -18.78
N LYS A 67 5.17 -4.42 -18.63
CA LYS A 67 6.25 -4.92 -17.76
C LYS A 67 5.83 -5.03 -16.30
N GLU A 68 5.09 -4.05 -15.80
CA GLU A 68 4.62 -4.03 -14.43
C GLU A 68 3.55 -5.08 -14.19
N VAL A 69 2.59 -5.22 -15.10
CA VAL A 69 1.59 -6.28 -15.10
C VAL A 69 2.23 -7.67 -15.06
N GLY A 70 3.28 -7.89 -15.88
CA GLY A 70 4.04 -9.15 -15.86
C GLY A 70 4.76 -9.43 -14.53
N VAL A 71 4.98 -8.40 -13.70
CA VAL A 71 5.49 -8.57 -12.33
C VAL A 71 4.34 -8.86 -11.37
N LEU A 72 3.24 -8.08 -11.46
CA LEU A 72 2.08 -8.20 -10.57
C LEU A 72 1.39 -9.56 -10.71
N SER A 73 1.30 -10.10 -11.95
CA SER A 73 0.68 -11.39 -12.24
C SER A 73 1.35 -12.57 -11.53
N LYS A 74 2.62 -12.41 -11.11
CA LYS A 74 3.41 -13.43 -10.40
C LYS A 74 3.37 -13.30 -8.87
N LEU A 75 2.66 -12.29 -8.37
CA LEU A 75 2.53 -12.09 -6.93
C LEU A 75 1.39 -12.96 -6.39
N ASP A 76 1.74 -13.83 -5.46
CA ASP A 76 0.78 -14.65 -4.72
C ASP A 76 1.22 -14.69 -3.25
N HIS A 77 0.48 -13.97 -2.41
CA HIS A 77 0.72 -13.91 -0.96
C HIS A 77 -0.56 -13.51 -0.23
N PRO A 78 -0.92 -14.18 0.88
CA PRO A 78 -2.22 -14.00 1.55
C PRO A 78 -2.49 -12.59 2.10
N THR A 79 -1.46 -11.76 2.24
CA THR A 79 -1.59 -10.36 2.70
C THR A 79 -1.28 -9.34 1.61
N ILE A 80 -1.31 -9.75 0.36
CA ILE A 80 -1.21 -8.87 -0.82
C ILE A 80 -2.49 -9.03 -1.62
N GLN A 81 -3.09 -7.93 -2.05
CA GLN A 81 -4.25 -7.95 -2.93
C GLN A 81 -3.91 -8.70 -4.22
N LYS A 82 -4.69 -9.72 -4.54
CA LYS A 82 -4.45 -10.57 -5.69
C LYS A 82 -4.77 -9.82 -6.99
N PHE A 83 -3.80 -9.76 -7.88
CA PHE A 83 -3.98 -9.32 -9.25
C PHE A 83 -4.73 -10.39 -10.06
N ILE A 84 -5.75 -10.01 -10.83
CA ILE A 84 -6.57 -10.91 -11.66
C ILE A 84 -6.22 -10.73 -13.13
N GLY A 85 -6.10 -9.45 -13.58
CA GLY A 85 -5.78 -9.21 -14.96
C GLY A 85 -5.72 -7.75 -15.36
N TYR A 86 -5.33 -7.53 -16.61
CA TYR A 86 -5.10 -6.22 -17.20
C TYR A 86 -5.67 -6.15 -18.61
N SER A 87 -6.29 -5.03 -18.95
CA SER A 87 -6.71 -4.70 -20.31
C SER A 87 -6.17 -3.33 -20.73
N CYS A 88 -5.72 -3.18 -21.97
CA CYS A 88 -5.30 -1.89 -22.56
C CYS A 88 -6.49 -0.99 -22.89
N ILE A 89 -7.69 -1.56 -22.98
CA ILE A 89 -8.93 -0.85 -23.29
C ILE A 89 -9.88 -0.93 -22.08
N ASN A 90 -10.64 0.14 -21.90
CA ASN A 90 -11.67 0.19 -20.84
C ASN A 90 -13.03 -0.36 -21.35
N PHE A 91 -14.03 -0.31 -20.48
CA PHE A 91 -15.39 -0.79 -20.77
C PHE A 91 -16.12 0.02 -21.86
N ASP A 92 -15.66 1.22 -22.23
CA ASP A 92 -16.15 2.04 -23.35
C ASP A 92 -15.35 1.81 -24.63
N HIS A 93 -14.51 0.78 -24.71
CA HIS A 93 -13.59 0.46 -25.80
C HIS A 93 -12.60 1.59 -26.13
N LYS A 94 -12.36 2.49 -25.19
CA LYS A 94 -11.33 3.51 -25.30
C LYS A 94 -9.98 2.95 -24.86
N ARG A 95 -8.90 3.40 -25.48
CA ARG A 95 -7.52 3.05 -25.12
C ARG A 95 -7.16 3.63 -23.76
N ARG A 96 -7.54 2.93 -22.70
CA ARG A 96 -7.32 3.25 -21.30
C ARG A 96 -7.09 1.98 -20.51
N PRO A 97 -5.99 1.91 -19.74
CA PRO A 97 -5.69 0.71 -18.97
C PRO A 97 -6.73 0.46 -17.87
N VAL A 98 -7.08 -0.80 -17.75
CA VAL A 98 -7.89 -1.32 -16.65
C VAL A 98 -7.11 -2.41 -15.94
N ILE A 99 -6.96 -2.30 -14.63
CA ILE A 99 -6.44 -3.36 -13.78
C ILE A 99 -7.60 -3.96 -13.01
N ILE A 100 -7.70 -5.28 -13.05
CA ILE A 100 -8.67 -6.04 -12.26
C ILE A 100 -7.93 -6.75 -11.13
N ASN A 101 -8.40 -6.55 -9.91
CA ASN A 101 -7.90 -7.18 -8.70
C ASN A 101 -9.03 -7.92 -7.98
N GLU A 102 -8.69 -8.81 -7.05
CA GLU A 102 -9.67 -9.36 -6.13
C GLU A 102 -10.43 -8.24 -5.41
N SER A 103 -11.73 -8.49 -5.18
CA SER A 103 -12.55 -7.56 -4.40
C SER A 103 -12.28 -7.75 -2.92
N ILE A 104 -11.82 -6.68 -2.27
CA ILE A 104 -11.66 -6.58 -0.82
C ILE A 104 -12.63 -5.51 -0.33
N PRO A 105 -13.20 -5.62 0.88
CA PRO A 105 -14.04 -4.55 1.43
C PRO A 105 -13.37 -3.18 1.31
N ASP A 106 -14.15 -2.14 1.00
CA ASP A 106 -13.66 -0.76 0.89
C ASP A 106 -13.47 -0.15 2.30
N LEU A 107 -12.67 -0.84 3.11
CA LEU A 107 -12.27 -0.44 4.46
C LEU A 107 -10.75 -0.44 4.53
N THR A 108 -10.15 0.72 4.68
CA THR A 108 -8.70 0.85 4.80
C THR A 108 -8.25 0.90 6.25
N LEU A 109 -6.97 0.59 6.50
CA LEU A 109 -6.33 0.81 7.80
C LEU A 109 -6.46 2.29 8.22
N LYS A 110 -6.37 3.22 7.26
CA LYS A 110 -6.59 4.65 7.50
C LYS A 110 -7.96 4.93 8.09
N ASP A 111 -9.02 4.32 7.55
CA ASP A 111 -10.39 4.55 8.01
C ASP A 111 -10.58 4.06 9.44
N VAL A 112 -10.04 2.89 9.76
CA VAL A 112 -10.10 2.32 11.12
C VAL A 112 -9.36 3.21 12.11
N LEU A 113 -8.16 3.69 11.77
CA LEU A 113 -7.39 4.61 12.62
C LEU A 113 -8.07 5.98 12.76
N ASP A 114 -8.66 6.52 11.67
CA ASP A 114 -9.42 7.77 11.72
C ASP A 114 -10.66 7.64 12.61
N ASN A 115 -11.37 6.52 12.52
CA ASN A 115 -12.54 6.24 13.37
C ASN A 115 -12.14 6.10 14.84
N GLU A 116 -11.04 5.39 15.14
CA GLU A 116 -10.51 5.27 16.52
C GLU A 116 -10.17 6.67 17.09
N ARG A 117 -9.56 7.57 16.28
CA ARG A 117 -9.26 8.96 16.67
C ARG A 117 -10.52 9.80 16.97
N LYS A 118 -11.61 9.53 16.24
CA LYS A 118 -12.92 10.17 16.46
C LYS A 118 -13.70 9.57 17.62
N GLY A 119 -13.17 8.55 18.30
CA GLY A 119 -13.84 7.83 19.38
C GLY A 119 -14.90 6.83 18.90
N ILE A 120 -14.96 6.55 17.60
CA ILE A 120 -15.84 5.52 17.03
C ILE A 120 -15.19 4.16 17.27
N LYS A 121 -15.76 3.40 18.20
CA LYS A 121 -15.21 2.11 18.61
C LYS A 121 -15.60 1.01 17.62
N ASN A 122 -14.61 0.25 17.17
CA ASN A 122 -14.82 -1.04 16.51
C ASN A 122 -14.40 -2.15 17.49
N PRO A 123 -15.34 -3.00 17.96
CA PRO A 123 -15.03 -4.05 18.96
C PRO A 123 -13.96 -5.03 18.50
N LYS A 124 -13.83 -5.22 17.18
CA LYS A 124 -12.80 -6.11 16.62
C LYS A 124 -11.41 -5.45 16.58
N TRP A 125 -11.31 -4.11 16.65
CA TRP A 125 -10.03 -3.39 16.58
C TRP A 125 -9.39 -3.28 17.97
N ASN A 126 -8.70 -4.31 18.38
CA ASN A 126 -8.04 -4.47 19.69
C ASN A 126 -6.52 -4.65 19.54
N ALA A 127 -5.80 -4.85 20.63
CA ALA A 127 -4.35 -5.01 20.63
C ALA A 127 -3.88 -6.18 19.74
N THR A 128 -4.63 -7.29 19.75
CA THR A 128 -4.33 -8.46 18.90
C THR A 128 -4.45 -8.10 17.41
N LYS A 129 -5.52 -7.42 17.01
CA LYS A 129 -5.68 -6.99 15.60
C LYS A 129 -4.64 -5.97 15.18
N LYS A 130 -4.23 -5.05 16.07
CA LYS A 130 -3.12 -4.13 15.83
C LYS A 130 -1.82 -4.90 15.56
N LEU A 131 -1.49 -5.89 16.38
CA LEU A 131 -0.29 -6.73 16.18
C LEU A 131 -0.39 -7.60 14.92
N ILE A 132 -1.56 -8.18 14.64
CA ILE A 132 -1.83 -8.92 13.39
C ILE A 132 -1.60 -8.05 12.16
N ASN A 133 -2.08 -6.80 12.18
CA ASN A 133 -1.87 -5.86 11.09
C ASN A 133 -0.38 -5.53 10.90
N ILE A 134 0.33 -5.25 11.99
CA ILE A 134 1.78 -4.98 11.93
C ILE A 134 2.53 -6.18 11.33
N PHE A 135 2.20 -7.40 11.76
CA PHE A 135 2.83 -8.62 11.24
C PHE A 135 2.46 -8.89 9.77
N GLY A 136 1.18 -8.79 9.42
CA GLY A 136 0.71 -9.05 8.05
C GLY A 136 1.30 -8.09 7.03
N ILE A 137 1.38 -6.80 7.35
CA ILE A 137 2.04 -5.80 6.51
C ILE A 137 3.54 -6.14 6.37
N ALA A 138 4.21 -6.46 7.48
CA ALA A 138 5.63 -6.84 7.43
C ALA A 138 5.87 -8.11 6.59
N SER A 139 4.96 -9.08 6.64
CA SER A 139 5.03 -10.32 5.85
C SER A 139 4.84 -10.05 4.35
N ALA A 140 3.84 -9.24 3.98
CA ALA A 140 3.67 -8.77 2.60
C ALA A 140 4.95 -8.11 2.06
N MET A 141 5.51 -7.20 2.85
CA MET A 141 6.71 -6.46 2.48
C MET A 141 7.96 -7.35 2.41
N LEU A 142 8.07 -8.36 3.28
CA LEU A 142 9.13 -9.38 3.17
C LEU A 142 9.04 -10.11 1.84
N TYR A 143 7.83 -10.55 1.47
CA TYR A 143 7.59 -11.24 0.21
C TYR A 143 7.96 -10.36 -1.00
N LEU A 144 7.50 -9.11 -1.07
CA LEU A 144 7.85 -8.17 -2.13
C LEU A 144 9.37 -7.94 -2.22
N HIS A 145 10.00 -7.67 -1.08
CA HIS A 145 11.43 -7.40 -1.04
C HIS A 145 12.29 -8.62 -1.38
N SER A 146 11.80 -9.84 -1.14
CA SER A 146 12.46 -11.08 -1.58
C SER A 146 12.52 -11.19 -3.11
N LYS A 147 11.53 -10.61 -3.79
CA LYS A 147 11.44 -10.52 -5.26
C LYS A 147 12.05 -9.24 -5.83
N ASN A 148 12.76 -8.44 -5.03
CA ASN A 148 13.33 -7.15 -5.40
C ASN A 148 12.30 -6.08 -5.82
N ILE A 149 11.08 -6.16 -5.31
CA ILE A 149 10.00 -5.23 -5.60
C ILE A 149 9.83 -4.30 -4.39
N PRO A 150 10.20 -3.00 -4.48
CA PRO A 150 9.80 -2.02 -3.50
C PRO A 150 8.31 -1.65 -3.72
N HIS A 151 7.59 -1.34 -2.64
CA HIS A 151 6.19 -0.93 -2.73
C HIS A 151 6.04 0.50 -3.26
N CYS A 152 6.89 1.39 -2.80
CA CYS A 152 6.99 2.80 -3.22
C CYS A 152 5.91 3.77 -2.68
N ASP A 153 4.75 3.29 -2.23
CA ASP A 153 3.68 4.12 -1.64
C ASP A 153 2.99 3.39 -0.45
N LEU A 154 3.80 2.86 0.47
CA LEU A 154 3.30 2.15 1.64
C LEU A 154 2.71 3.15 2.65
N THR A 155 1.38 3.19 2.74
CA THR A 155 0.62 4.10 3.60
C THR A 155 -0.64 3.41 4.14
N PRO A 156 -1.26 3.88 5.24
CA PRO A 156 -2.48 3.25 5.76
C PRO A 156 -3.66 3.23 4.78
N LYS A 157 -3.72 4.14 3.80
CA LYS A 157 -4.77 4.15 2.77
C LYS A 157 -4.62 3.03 1.73
N ASN A 158 -3.39 2.52 1.54
CA ASN A 158 -3.07 1.45 0.60
C ASN A 158 -3.01 0.07 1.29
N ILE A 159 -3.58 -0.03 2.49
CA ILE A 159 -3.75 -1.27 3.25
C ILE A 159 -5.24 -1.44 3.47
N HIS A 160 -5.87 -2.34 2.72
CA HIS A 160 -7.26 -2.71 2.89
C HIS A 160 -7.41 -3.78 3.97
N LEU A 161 -8.55 -3.81 4.62
CA LEU A 161 -8.84 -4.75 5.69
C LEU A 161 -10.00 -5.64 5.28
N ASP A 162 -9.84 -6.95 5.46
CA ASP A 162 -10.91 -7.89 5.24
C ASP A 162 -11.97 -7.85 6.36
N GLN A 163 -12.97 -8.72 6.30
CA GLN A 163 -14.06 -8.83 7.29
C GLN A 163 -13.55 -9.17 8.70
N ASN A 164 -12.36 -9.75 8.81
CA ASN A 164 -11.68 -10.08 10.06
C ASN A 164 -10.71 -9.00 10.52
N LEU A 165 -10.63 -7.88 9.79
CA LEU A 165 -9.64 -6.82 9.92
C LEU A 165 -8.19 -7.33 9.71
N PHE A 166 -8.00 -8.31 8.82
CA PHE A 166 -6.68 -8.73 8.37
C PHE A 166 -6.21 -7.86 7.22
N PRO A 167 -4.92 -7.47 7.17
CA PRO A 167 -4.42 -6.53 6.18
C PRO A 167 -4.14 -7.19 4.83
N HIS A 168 -4.48 -6.45 3.78
CA HIS A 168 -4.08 -6.70 2.41
C HIS A 168 -3.36 -5.48 1.87
N VAL A 169 -2.09 -5.63 1.55
CA VAL A 169 -1.28 -4.56 0.95
C VAL A 169 -1.66 -4.43 -0.52
N CYS A 170 -2.07 -3.23 -0.91
CA CYS A 170 -2.58 -2.88 -2.23
C CYS A 170 -1.68 -1.81 -2.89
N GLU A 171 -1.91 -1.50 -4.15
CA GLU A 171 -1.25 -0.40 -4.88
C GLU A 171 0.28 -0.58 -5.04
N ILE A 172 0.74 -1.80 -5.26
CA ILE A 172 2.17 -2.13 -5.38
C ILE A 172 2.73 -1.54 -6.69
N GLY A 173 3.66 -0.60 -6.58
CA GLY A 173 4.49 -0.11 -7.69
C GLY A 173 3.77 0.63 -8.83
N TYR A 174 2.51 0.32 -9.08
CA TYR A 174 1.70 0.77 -10.22
C TYR A 174 1.57 2.31 -10.29
N TYR A 175 1.50 2.98 -9.17
CA TYR A 175 1.27 4.42 -9.10
C TYR A 175 2.48 5.29 -9.34
N THR A 176 3.65 4.83 -8.97
CA THR A 176 4.88 5.62 -9.14
C THR A 176 5.20 5.86 -10.60
N LYS A 177 4.79 4.93 -11.48
CA LYS A 177 5.05 5.03 -12.91
C LYS A 177 4.04 5.92 -13.62
N PHE A 178 2.76 5.88 -13.27
CA PHE A 178 1.78 6.83 -13.80
C PHE A 178 1.96 8.26 -13.27
N LYS A 179 2.39 8.43 -12.02
CA LYS A 179 2.76 9.77 -11.50
C LYS A 179 4.05 10.32 -12.13
N ASN A 180 4.99 9.46 -12.52
CA ASN A 180 6.25 9.87 -13.16
C ASN A 180 6.08 10.18 -14.65
N LEU A 181 4.93 9.91 -15.25
CA LEU A 181 4.64 10.31 -16.64
C LEU A 181 4.62 11.83 -16.83
N LYS A 182 4.40 12.61 -15.78
CA LYS A 182 4.64 14.08 -15.79
C LYS A 182 5.38 14.46 -14.50
N SER A 183 6.71 14.51 -14.61
CA SER A 183 7.68 15.09 -13.66
C SER A 183 7.17 15.40 -12.23
N VAL A 184 7.76 14.74 -11.24
CA VAL A 184 7.60 15.05 -9.79
C VAL A 184 7.80 16.55 -9.47
N SER A 185 8.46 17.30 -10.38
CA SER A 185 8.65 18.75 -10.27
C SER A 185 7.39 19.59 -10.52
N SER A 186 6.30 19.03 -11.06
CA SER A 186 5.06 19.76 -11.36
C SER A 186 3.84 19.31 -10.57
N VAL A 187 3.94 18.30 -9.71
CA VAL A 187 2.88 18.02 -8.73
C VAL A 187 2.94 19.11 -7.68
N SER A 188 2.22 20.18 -7.93
CA SER A 188 1.88 21.16 -6.89
C SER A 188 1.19 20.40 -5.76
N PHE A 189 1.92 20.15 -4.68
CA PHE A 189 1.32 19.69 -3.42
C PHE A 189 0.45 20.83 -2.85
N HIS A 190 -0.68 21.10 -3.53
CA HIS A 190 -1.62 22.13 -3.12
C HIS A 190 -2.56 21.52 -2.09
N GLY A 191 -2.26 21.77 -0.85
CA GLY A 191 -3.09 21.45 0.30
C GLY A 191 -2.49 20.41 1.26
N ILE A 192 -2.75 20.61 2.54
CA ILE A 192 -2.26 19.80 3.67
C ILE A 192 -2.71 18.33 3.57
N LYS A 193 -3.83 18.07 2.87
CA LYS A 193 -4.42 16.72 2.79
C LYS A 193 -3.57 15.69 2.02
N ASN A 194 -2.63 16.14 1.18
CA ASN A 194 -1.87 15.27 0.26
C ASN A 194 -0.36 15.34 0.50
N LEU A 195 0.11 15.77 1.68
CA LEU A 195 1.53 15.72 1.98
C LEU A 195 2.04 14.28 2.06
N PRO A 196 3.18 13.97 1.45
CA PRO A 196 3.74 12.61 1.42
C PRO A 196 4.47 12.27 2.73
N ILE A 197 3.76 12.35 3.85
CA ILE A 197 4.31 12.23 5.21
C ILE A 197 4.88 10.85 5.55
N TYR A 198 4.53 9.81 4.76
CA TYR A 198 5.05 8.45 4.95
C TYR A 198 6.33 8.17 4.15
N LEU A 199 6.70 9.03 3.19
CA LEU A 199 7.93 8.83 2.42
C LEU A 199 9.18 9.11 3.25
N ALA A 200 10.19 8.29 3.03
CA ALA A 200 11.49 8.46 3.68
C ALA A 200 12.20 9.74 3.21
N PRO A 201 13.04 10.37 4.06
CA PRO A 201 13.74 11.61 3.72
C PRO A 201 14.54 11.52 2.44
N GLU A 202 15.28 10.43 2.23
CA GLU A 202 16.09 10.20 1.02
C GLU A 202 15.22 10.04 -0.24
N VAL A 203 14.02 9.48 -0.11
CA VAL A 203 13.07 9.35 -1.22
C VAL A 203 12.48 10.71 -1.59
N LEU A 204 12.12 11.52 -0.59
CA LEU A 204 11.63 12.88 -0.80
C LEU A 204 12.68 13.77 -1.50
N MET A 205 13.96 13.57 -1.20
CA MET A 205 15.07 14.37 -1.77
C MET A 205 15.49 13.90 -3.16
N SER A 206 15.52 12.59 -3.39
CA SER A 206 16.08 12.00 -4.62
C SER A 206 15.02 11.56 -5.63
N GLY A 207 13.78 11.39 -5.20
CA GLY A 207 12.73 10.75 -5.99
C GLY A 207 12.93 9.25 -6.21
N LYS A 208 14.00 8.66 -5.66
CA LYS A 208 14.33 7.24 -5.86
C LYS A 208 13.77 6.39 -4.72
N HIS A 209 12.80 5.56 -5.06
CA HIS A 209 12.23 4.60 -4.13
C HIS A 209 13.21 3.43 -3.87
N THR A 210 13.24 2.98 -2.63
CA THR A 210 14.14 1.91 -2.19
C THR A 210 13.43 0.99 -1.18
N LYS A 211 13.94 -0.24 -1.02
CA LYS A 211 13.46 -1.14 0.05
C LYS A 211 13.60 -0.51 1.44
N ALA A 212 14.68 0.22 1.68
CA ALA A 212 14.87 0.93 2.96
C ALA A 212 13.86 2.08 3.14
N GLY A 213 13.41 2.72 2.05
CA GLY A 213 12.32 3.69 2.07
C GLY A 213 11.01 3.08 2.55
N ASP A 214 10.66 1.88 2.08
CA ASP A 214 9.46 1.17 2.54
C ASP A 214 9.53 0.82 4.04
N VAL A 215 10.72 0.47 4.54
CA VAL A 215 10.92 0.21 5.99
C VAL A 215 10.65 1.46 6.82
N TYR A 216 11.05 2.63 6.33
CA TYR A 216 10.72 3.90 6.99
C TYR A 216 9.21 4.16 6.99
N SER A 217 8.55 3.96 5.86
CA SER A 217 7.09 4.08 5.73
C SER A 217 6.37 3.12 6.69
N PHE A 218 6.83 1.88 6.79
CA PHE A 218 6.33 0.89 7.73
C PHE A 218 6.47 1.36 9.19
N ALA A 219 7.60 1.96 9.56
CA ALA A 219 7.79 2.51 10.91
C ALA A 219 6.74 3.56 11.27
N LEU A 220 6.39 4.44 10.31
CA LEU A 220 5.35 5.45 10.50
C LEU A 220 3.95 4.85 10.60
N ILE A 221 3.67 3.76 9.88
CA ILE A 221 2.42 3.01 10.03
C ILE A 221 2.34 2.35 11.41
N VAL A 222 3.40 1.68 11.84
CA VAL A 222 3.46 1.09 13.20
C VAL A 222 3.28 2.18 14.26
N TYR A 223 3.97 3.31 14.12
CA TYR A 223 3.79 4.47 15.00
C TYR A 223 2.30 4.87 15.09
N GLU A 224 1.62 5.01 13.94
CA GLU A 224 0.22 5.42 13.90
C GLU A 224 -0.71 4.37 14.54
N ILE A 225 -0.47 3.08 14.30
CA ILE A 225 -1.25 1.98 14.90
C ILE A 225 -1.14 1.97 16.43
N VAL A 226 0.08 2.15 16.97
CA VAL A 226 0.30 2.01 18.43
C VAL A 226 0.03 3.29 19.22
N THR A 227 0.18 4.47 18.60
CA THR A 227 -0.06 5.76 19.25
C THR A 227 -1.44 6.34 18.97
N ASN A 228 -2.09 5.88 17.90
CA ASN A 228 -3.29 6.49 17.31
C ASN A 228 -3.09 7.97 16.93
N GLU A 229 -1.84 8.40 16.66
CA GLU A 229 -1.49 9.76 16.27
C GLU A 229 -1.02 9.79 14.81
N VAL A 230 -1.56 10.70 14.00
CA VAL A 230 -1.05 10.91 12.63
C VAL A 230 0.38 11.41 12.70
N PRO A 231 1.34 10.75 12.02
CA PRO A 231 2.71 11.24 11.99
C PRO A 231 2.77 12.63 11.34
N PHE A 232 3.62 13.50 11.87
CA PHE A 232 3.83 14.85 11.35
C PHE A 232 2.56 15.71 11.20
N LYS A 233 1.52 15.50 12.01
CA LYS A 233 0.22 16.18 11.91
C LYS A 233 0.26 17.70 11.97
N ASN A 234 1.31 18.30 12.51
CA ASN A 234 1.46 19.74 12.63
C ASN A 234 2.17 20.39 11.43
N ILE A 235 2.65 19.59 10.49
CA ILE A 235 3.29 20.08 9.28
C ILE A 235 2.24 20.55 8.28
N LYS A 236 2.43 21.78 7.77
CA LYS A 236 1.45 22.47 6.93
C LYS A 236 1.89 22.63 5.47
N SER A 237 3.16 22.34 5.16
CA SER A 237 3.67 22.47 3.80
C SER A 237 4.74 21.43 3.51
N PHE A 238 4.91 21.15 2.21
CA PHE A 238 5.97 20.24 1.73
C PHE A 238 7.37 20.77 2.12
N GLN A 239 7.60 22.07 2.00
CA GLN A 239 8.87 22.69 2.39
C GLN A 239 9.16 22.52 3.89
N GLN A 240 8.12 22.64 4.74
CA GLN A 240 8.27 22.39 6.17
C GLN A 240 8.61 20.92 6.44
N LEU A 241 7.94 19.97 5.75
CA LEU A 241 8.22 18.55 5.86
C LEU A 241 9.68 18.24 5.49
N LEU A 242 10.15 18.75 4.36
CA LEU A 242 11.53 18.58 3.92
C LEU A 242 12.54 19.14 4.93
N ASN A 243 12.29 20.33 5.45
CA ASN A 243 13.18 20.95 6.41
C ASN A 243 13.27 20.14 7.71
N GLU A 244 12.15 19.74 8.28
CA GLU A 244 12.13 18.95 9.51
C GLU A 244 12.79 17.58 9.33
N MET A 245 12.55 16.90 8.22
CA MET A 245 13.16 15.59 7.95
C MET A 245 14.65 15.68 7.60
N ARG A 246 15.07 16.72 6.88
CA ARG A 246 16.43 16.87 6.37
C ARG A 246 17.40 17.44 7.40
N ILE A 247 17.03 18.59 8.03
CA ILE A 247 17.95 19.37 8.87
C ILE A 247 17.99 18.79 10.28
N ASP A 248 16.82 18.52 10.83
CA ASP A 248 16.68 18.14 12.24
C ASP A 248 16.57 16.63 12.46
N SER A 249 16.52 15.82 11.37
CA SER A 249 16.20 14.38 11.46
C SER A 249 14.99 14.11 12.38
N LYS A 250 14.06 15.08 12.40
CA LYS A 250 12.92 15.05 13.31
C LYS A 250 12.03 13.86 13.01
N LYS A 251 11.55 13.27 14.07
CA LYS A 251 10.62 12.16 14.06
C LYS A 251 9.34 12.57 14.79
N PRO A 252 8.20 11.96 14.47
CA PRO A 252 6.98 12.18 15.23
C PRO A 252 7.22 11.93 16.73
N PRO A 253 6.83 12.84 17.62
CA PRO A 253 7.04 12.68 19.06
C PRO A 253 6.08 11.66 19.65
N PHE A 254 6.55 10.83 20.56
CA PHE A 254 5.70 9.98 21.38
C PHE A 254 5.11 10.82 22.52
N LYS A 255 3.84 11.22 22.40
CA LYS A 255 3.16 12.03 23.41
C LYS A 255 2.73 11.25 24.64
N LYS A 256 2.54 9.93 24.47
CA LYS A 256 2.20 8.99 25.53
C LYS A 256 3.21 7.85 25.53
N PRO A 257 3.48 7.24 26.70
CA PRO A 257 4.29 6.03 26.74
C PRO A 257 3.66 4.94 25.88
N ILE A 258 4.49 4.25 25.13
CA ILE A 258 4.13 3.03 24.39
C ILE A 258 4.98 1.87 24.95
N HIS A 259 4.56 0.65 24.69
CA HIS A 259 5.35 -0.51 25.09
C HIS A 259 6.75 -0.46 24.45
N VAL A 260 7.78 -0.75 25.22
CA VAL A 260 9.20 -0.60 24.83
C VAL A 260 9.52 -1.37 23.55
N VAL A 261 8.93 -2.54 23.33
CA VAL A 261 9.17 -3.38 22.15
C VAL A 261 8.77 -2.67 20.85
N TYR A 262 7.65 -1.93 20.85
CA TYR A 262 7.23 -1.14 19.68
C TYR A 262 8.11 0.11 19.53
N PHE A 263 8.49 0.74 20.62
CA PHE A 263 9.42 1.88 20.60
C PHE A 263 10.75 1.50 19.95
N GLU A 264 11.32 0.35 20.33
CA GLU A 264 12.55 -0.17 19.73
C GLU A 264 12.40 -0.52 18.25
N LEU A 265 11.32 -1.23 17.90
CA LEU A 265 11.02 -1.59 16.51
C LEU A 265 10.95 -0.34 15.62
N ILE A 266 10.14 0.64 16.02
CA ILE A 266 9.95 1.89 15.28
C ILE A 266 11.28 2.61 15.12
N ASN A 267 12.06 2.78 16.21
CA ASN A 267 13.34 3.49 16.17
C ASN A 267 14.37 2.81 15.26
N ARG A 268 14.37 1.48 15.18
CA ARG A 268 15.25 0.75 14.29
C ARG A 268 14.82 0.84 12.81
N CYS A 269 13.53 0.99 12.54
CA CYS A 269 13.00 1.07 11.18
C CYS A 269 13.08 2.48 10.57
N TRP A 270 12.97 3.56 11.36
CA TRP A 270 13.01 4.92 10.84
C TRP A 270 14.36 5.65 11.03
N MET A 271 15.45 4.90 11.14
CA MET A 271 16.79 5.50 11.24
C MET A 271 17.06 6.44 10.07
N HIS A 272 17.78 7.55 10.34
CA HIS A 272 18.11 8.53 9.31
C HIS A 272 18.94 7.90 8.19
N ASN A 273 20.00 7.15 8.54
CA ASN A 273 20.76 6.38 7.57
C ASN A 273 19.96 5.14 7.12
N PRO A 274 19.57 5.04 5.83
CA PRO A 274 18.81 3.92 5.30
C PRO A 274 19.47 2.55 5.50
N GLU A 275 20.80 2.49 5.42
CA GLU A 275 21.57 1.24 5.56
C GLU A 275 21.54 0.67 7.00
N LYS A 276 21.20 1.50 7.99
CA LYS A 276 21.08 1.09 9.39
C LYS A 276 19.68 0.67 9.78
N ARG A 277 18.70 0.79 8.88
CA ARG A 277 17.33 0.32 9.11
C ARG A 277 17.28 -1.20 9.10
N LEU A 278 16.34 -1.77 9.85
CA LEU A 278 16.06 -3.20 9.77
C LEU A 278 15.59 -3.58 8.36
N THR A 279 15.85 -4.82 7.97
CA THR A 279 15.18 -5.44 6.81
C THR A 279 13.84 -6.03 7.22
N PHE A 280 12.90 -6.23 6.27
CA PHE A 280 11.64 -6.91 6.60
C PHE A 280 11.85 -8.35 7.07
N LYS A 281 12.93 -9.01 6.67
CA LYS A 281 13.32 -10.32 7.21
C LYS A 281 13.58 -10.26 8.72
N GLU A 282 14.33 -9.26 9.17
CA GLU A 282 14.59 -9.05 10.59
C GLU A 282 13.34 -8.62 11.36
N ILE A 283 12.49 -7.77 10.74
CA ILE A 283 11.22 -7.31 11.33
C ILE A 283 10.28 -8.49 11.56
N VAL A 284 10.02 -9.29 10.53
CA VAL A 284 9.14 -10.48 10.62
C VAL A 284 9.68 -11.47 11.65
N ASN A 285 11.00 -11.74 11.65
CA ASN A 285 11.62 -12.60 12.63
C ASN A 285 11.42 -12.10 14.09
N ARG A 286 11.54 -10.78 14.31
CA ARG A 286 11.30 -10.19 15.63
C ARG A 286 9.84 -10.31 16.05
N LEU A 287 8.90 -9.93 15.18
CA LEU A 287 7.46 -10.00 15.45
C LEU A 287 7.01 -11.44 15.75
N LYS A 288 7.59 -12.42 15.06
CA LYS A 288 7.24 -13.85 15.26
C LYS A 288 7.81 -14.43 16.54
N ASN A 289 9.06 -14.09 16.90
CA ASN A 289 9.82 -14.81 17.91
C ASN A 289 10.01 -14.06 19.22
N ASN A 290 9.88 -12.72 19.24
CA ASN A 290 9.98 -11.97 20.50
C ASN A 290 8.62 -11.93 21.21
N LYS A 291 8.55 -12.57 22.36
CA LYS A 291 7.33 -12.64 23.18
C LYS A 291 6.91 -11.29 23.79
N ASP A 292 7.79 -10.29 23.82
CA ASP A 292 7.45 -8.97 24.37
C ASP A 292 6.37 -8.25 23.55
N PHE A 293 6.14 -8.68 22.28
CA PHE A 293 4.99 -8.22 21.48
C PHE A 293 3.65 -8.78 21.97
N LEU A 294 3.67 -9.88 22.74
CA LEU A 294 2.48 -10.48 23.35
C LEU A 294 2.18 -9.77 24.67
N THR A 295 1.80 -8.50 24.57
CA THR A 295 1.38 -7.72 25.75
C THR A 295 0.11 -8.33 26.39
N ASN A 296 -0.23 -7.96 27.63
CA ASN A 296 -1.35 -8.54 28.38
C ASN A 296 -2.70 -8.49 27.64
N ASP A 297 -2.87 -7.53 26.72
CA ASP A 297 -4.10 -7.33 25.95
C ASP A 297 -4.11 -8.08 24.60
N VAL A 298 -3.06 -8.88 24.31
CA VAL A 298 -2.93 -9.65 23.07
C VAL A 298 -3.33 -11.09 23.29
N ASP A 299 -4.28 -11.58 22.49
CA ASP A 299 -4.58 -13.02 22.41
C ASP A 299 -3.49 -13.73 21.59
N GLU A 300 -2.61 -14.45 22.31
CA GLU A 300 -1.51 -15.19 21.68
C GLU A 300 -2.02 -16.28 20.72
N ASN A 301 -3.13 -16.95 21.04
CA ASN A 301 -3.64 -18.03 20.21
C ASN A 301 -4.13 -17.50 18.85
N GLU A 302 -4.87 -16.38 18.85
CA GLU A 302 -5.34 -15.72 17.63
C GLU A 302 -4.13 -15.23 16.80
N TYR A 303 -3.15 -14.59 17.45
CA TYR A 303 -1.96 -14.10 16.75
C TYR A 303 -1.14 -15.24 16.15
N ARG A 304 -0.90 -16.33 16.90
CA ARG A 304 -0.18 -17.50 16.38
C ARG A 304 -0.94 -18.23 15.27
N ALA A 305 -2.27 -18.29 15.35
CA ALA A 305 -3.10 -18.85 14.28
C ALA A 305 -2.95 -18.04 12.99
N TYR A 306 -2.93 -16.69 13.08
CA TYR A 306 -2.70 -15.83 11.93
C TYR A 306 -1.33 -16.04 11.29
N ILE A 307 -0.26 -16.15 12.10
CA ILE A 307 1.09 -16.46 11.60
C ILE A 307 1.10 -17.75 10.81
N ARG A 308 0.52 -18.84 11.38
CA ARG A 308 0.46 -20.15 10.70
C ARG A 308 -0.30 -20.06 9.38
N MET A 309 -1.44 -19.38 9.36
CA MET A 309 -2.23 -19.19 8.14
C MET A 309 -1.40 -18.55 7.02
N ILE A 310 -0.53 -17.58 7.33
CA ILE A 310 0.34 -16.95 6.34
C ILE A 310 1.43 -17.93 5.88
N GLU A 311 2.09 -18.61 6.82
CA GLU A 311 3.20 -19.52 6.50
C GLU A 311 2.77 -20.75 5.70
N GLU A 312 1.54 -21.23 5.86
CA GLU A 312 0.98 -22.35 5.09
C GLU A 312 0.63 -21.99 3.64
N LYS A 313 0.50 -20.69 3.35
CA LYS A 313 0.11 -20.18 2.03
C LYS A 313 1.27 -19.51 1.28
N THR A 314 2.45 -19.42 1.88
CA THR A 314 3.66 -18.78 1.30
C THR A 314 4.74 -19.83 1.02
#